data_09c22129be9cea5c1d00b254e028175a
#
_entry.id   09c22129be9cea5c1d00b254e028175a
#
_cell.length_a   1.000
_cell.length_b   1.000
_cell.length_c   1.000
_cell.angle_alpha   90.00
_cell.angle_beta   90.00
_cell.angle_gamma   90.00
#
_symmetry.space_group_name_H-M   'P 1'
#
loop_
_entity.id
_entity.type
_entity.pdbx_description
1 polymer ?
#
loop_
_entity_poly.entity_id
_entity_poly.type
_entity_poly.pdbx_seq_one_letter_code
_entity_poly.pdbx_strand_id
1 'polypeptide(L)'
;MKKIIIILFSVLTVNAWAQKETVSILTSAACYEGPCCKDRIEEEMQFTRGVTAVDLDIESSILTVTFKTKKTDADKLRKAISLIGYNADDVKANKKAHDNLPSCCQHLDFKEEE
;
A
#
# COMPACT_ATOMS: atom_id res chain seq x y z
N MET A 1 -53.50 -23.73 11.89
CA MET A 1 -52.82 -22.91 11.87
C MET A 1 -51.66 -22.93 11.19
N LYS A 2 -51.45 -22.16 10.47
CA LYS A 2 -50.50 -22.07 9.69
C LYS A 2 -49.41 -21.41 10.23
N LYS A 3 -48.40 -21.87 10.27
CA LYS A 3 -47.35 -21.30 10.63
C LYS A 3 -46.63 -20.80 9.54
N ILE A 4 -46.54 -19.65 9.41
CA ILE A 4 -45.73 -19.11 8.41
C ILE A 4 -44.40 -19.05 8.93
N ILE A 5 -43.62 -19.90 8.55
CA ILE A 5 -42.29 -19.84 8.79
C ILE A 5 -41.73 -18.88 7.86
N ILE A 6 -41.66 -17.71 8.26
CA ILE A 6 -40.93 -16.79 7.54
C ILE A 6 -39.54 -17.12 7.80
N ILE A 7 -38.99 -17.89 7.00
CA ILE A 7 -37.64 -18.06 6.98
C ILE A 7 -37.11 -16.78 6.55
N LEU A 8 -36.69 -16.05 7.51
CA LEU A 8 -35.93 -14.94 7.20
C LEU A 8 -34.68 -15.47 6.63
N PHE A 9 -34.72 -15.58 5.38
CA PHE A 9 -33.53 -15.85 4.67
C PHE A 9 -32.82 -14.55 4.72
N SER A 10 -32.17 -14.30 5.82
CA SER A 10 -31.27 -13.22 5.83
C SER A 10 -30.21 -13.60 4.86
N VAL A 11 -30.35 -13.14 3.71
CA VAL A 11 -29.39 -13.28 2.73
C VAL A 11 -28.24 -12.46 3.18
N LEU A 12 -27.30 -13.10 3.76
CA LEU A 12 -26.04 -12.51 3.96
C LEU A 12 -25.48 -12.36 2.60
N THR A 13 -25.84 -11.30 1.95
CA THR A 13 -25.21 -10.97 0.73
C THR A 13 -23.85 -10.50 1.13
N VAL A 14 -22.95 -11.42 1.23
CA VAL A 14 -21.58 -11.08 1.38
C VAL A 14 -21.20 -10.53 0.04
N ASN A 15 -21.08 -9.23 -0.02
CA ASN A 15 -20.63 -8.62 -1.24
C ASN A 15 -19.17 -8.89 -1.36
N ALA A 16 -18.84 -10.05 -1.85
CA ALA A 16 -17.46 -10.45 -1.94
C ALA A 16 -16.67 -9.51 -2.83
N TRP A 17 -17.33 -8.83 -3.76
CA TRP A 17 -16.62 -7.93 -4.63
C TRP A 17 -16.40 -6.57 -3.98
N ALA A 18 -16.97 -6.35 -2.82
CA ALA A 18 -16.79 -5.11 -2.13
C ALA A 18 -15.82 -5.23 -0.95
N GLN A 19 -15.12 -6.35 -0.82
CA GLN A 19 -14.24 -6.51 0.32
C GLN A 19 -12.96 -5.75 0.08
N LYS A 20 -12.72 -4.78 0.89
CA LYS A 20 -11.52 -3.97 0.83
C LYS A 20 -10.95 -3.87 2.22
N GLU A 21 -9.66 -3.71 2.29
CA GLU A 21 -8.98 -3.47 3.55
C GLU A 21 -8.07 -2.28 3.39
N THR A 22 -7.75 -1.65 4.49
CA THR A 22 -6.83 -0.53 4.50
C THR A 22 -5.67 -0.88 5.40
N VAL A 23 -4.46 -0.67 4.92
CA VAL A 23 -3.26 -0.95 5.69
C VAL A 23 -2.42 0.32 5.73
N SER A 24 -1.76 0.55 6.88
CA SER A 24 -0.84 1.66 7.02
C SER A 24 0.57 1.10 7.02
N ILE A 25 1.41 1.59 6.15
CA ILE A 25 2.76 1.08 5.97
C ILE A 25 3.73 2.22 6.20
N LEU A 26 4.69 2.01 7.10
CA LEU A 26 5.69 3.02 7.34
C LEU A 26 6.74 2.91 6.25
N THR A 27 6.95 3.99 5.52
CA THR A 27 7.92 3.98 4.43
C THR A 27 9.12 4.85 4.79
N SER A 28 10.14 4.82 3.94
CA SER A 28 11.29 5.68 4.12
C SER A 28 11.17 6.95 3.26
N ALA A 29 9.98 7.26 2.78
CA ALA A 29 9.79 8.44 1.95
C ALA A 29 9.92 9.69 2.80
N ALA A 30 10.72 10.62 2.36
CA ALA A 30 10.87 11.90 3.05
C ALA A 30 11.28 12.92 2.02
N CYS A 31 10.41 13.85 1.72
CA CYS A 31 10.71 14.86 0.76
C CYS A 31 10.54 16.20 1.42
N TYR A 32 11.62 16.88 1.62
CA TYR A 32 11.53 18.16 2.27
C TYR A 32 11.31 19.28 1.29
N GLU A 33 11.48 19.05 0.02
CA GLU A 33 11.31 20.11 -0.92
C GLU A 33 10.37 19.72 -1.96
N GLY A 34 9.14 19.77 -1.72
CA GLY A 34 8.13 19.47 -2.72
C GLY A 34 7.66 18.03 -2.61
N PRO A 35 6.70 17.67 -3.39
CA PRO A 35 6.02 16.40 -3.25
C PRO A 35 6.60 15.25 -4.07
N CYS A 36 7.88 15.31 -4.40
CA CYS A 36 8.40 14.34 -5.35
C CYS A 36 8.25 12.88 -4.88
N CYS A 37 8.52 12.59 -3.61
CA CYS A 37 8.38 11.22 -3.15
C CYS A 37 6.93 10.86 -2.99
N LYS A 38 6.10 11.79 -2.54
CA LYS A 38 4.69 11.52 -2.38
C LYS A 38 4.06 11.22 -3.71
N ASP A 39 4.32 12.05 -4.70
CA ASP A 39 3.72 11.84 -6.00
C ASP A 39 4.19 10.54 -6.62
N ARG A 40 5.48 10.23 -6.48
CA ARG A 40 6.02 9.01 -7.08
C ARG A 40 5.40 7.77 -6.45
N ILE A 41 5.34 7.72 -5.12
CA ILE A 41 4.80 6.54 -4.48
C ILE A 41 3.31 6.42 -4.75
N GLU A 42 2.59 7.53 -4.67
CA GLU A 42 1.15 7.45 -4.88
C GLU A 42 0.84 7.04 -6.31
N GLU A 43 1.59 7.56 -7.27
CA GLU A 43 1.32 7.21 -8.63
C GLU A 43 1.63 5.76 -8.91
N GLU A 44 2.79 5.27 -8.44
CA GLU A 44 3.14 3.90 -8.69
C GLU A 44 2.19 2.94 -7.98
N MET A 45 1.81 3.27 -6.76
CA MET A 45 0.94 2.38 -6.02
C MET A 45 -0.48 2.38 -6.56
N GLN A 46 -0.94 3.48 -7.15
CA GLN A 46 -2.27 3.50 -7.73
C GLN A 46 -2.40 2.51 -8.86
N PHE A 47 -1.31 2.20 -9.55
CA PHE A 47 -1.38 1.26 -10.64
C PHE A 47 -1.01 -0.17 -10.20
N THR A 48 -0.80 -0.38 -8.93
CA THR A 48 -0.50 -1.71 -8.42
C THR A 48 -1.79 -2.53 -8.36
N ARG A 49 -1.71 -3.78 -8.76
CA ARG A 49 -2.90 -4.60 -8.83
C ARG A 49 -3.63 -4.64 -7.50
N GLY A 50 -4.91 -4.45 -7.54
CA GLY A 50 -5.76 -4.53 -6.36
C GLY A 50 -5.88 -3.27 -5.54
N VAL A 51 -5.07 -2.27 -5.81
CA VAL A 51 -5.10 -1.03 -5.03
C VAL A 51 -6.22 -0.14 -5.53
N THR A 52 -7.00 0.40 -4.61
CA THR A 52 -8.09 1.29 -4.98
C THR A 52 -7.87 2.71 -4.48
N ALA A 53 -7.06 2.92 -3.46
CA ALA A 53 -6.77 4.27 -2.98
C ALA A 53 -5.45 4.27 -2.25
N VAL A 54 -4.70 5.35 -2.35
CA VAL A 54 -3.44 5.51 -1.64
C VAL A 54 -3.33 6.93 -1.14
N ASP A 55 -2.67 7.10 -0.01
CA ASP A 55 -2.42 8.43 0.52
C ASP A 55 -1.15 8.36 1.37
N LEU A 56 -0.15 9.14 1.03
CA LEU A 56 1.09 9.19 1.78
C LEU A 56 1.14 10.47 2.61
N ASP A 57 1.31 10.30 3.93
CA ASP A 57 1.47 11.45 4.78
C ASP A 57 2.96 11.70 4.89
N ILE A 58 3.43 12.79 4.32
CA ILE A 58 4.85 13.09 4.28
C ILE A 58 5.43 13.32 5.65
N GLU A 59 4.64 13.84 6.58
CA GLU A 59 5.21 14.13 7.88
C GLU A 59 5.52 12.87 8.66
N SER A 60 4.71 11.86 8.55
CA SER A 60 4.93 10.62 9.27
C SER A 60 5.55 9.56 8.38
N SER A 61 5.59 9.76 7.08
CA SER A 61 6.05 8.79 6.10
C SER A 61 5.17 7.55 6.06
N ILE A 62 3.94 7.66 6.52
CA ILE A 62 3.04 6.52 6.54
C ILE A 62 2.17 6.56 5.31
N LEU A 63 2.19 5.46 4.57
CA LEU A 63 1.37 5.31 3.38
C LEU A 63 0.15 4.49 3.76
N THR A 64 -1.03 5.03 3.52
CA THR A 64 -2.27 4.32 3.76
C THR A 64 -2.78 3.81 2.42
N VAL A 65 -2.95 2.50 2.31
CA VAL A 65 -3.36 1.88 1.06
C VAL A 65 -4.64 1.11 1.29
N THR A 66 -5.63 1.36 0.44
CA THR A 66 -6.87 0.59 0.45
C THR A 66 -6.82 -0.35 -0.76
N PHE A 67 -7.11 -1.61 -0.53
CA PHE A 67 -6.96 -2.60 -1.58
C PHE A 67 -8.06 -3.66 -1.51
N LYS A 68 -8.27 -4.35 -2.61
CA LYS A 68 -9.25 -5.43 -2.67
C LYS A 68 -8.59 -6.70 -2.19
N THR A 69 -9.15 -7.29 -1.14
CA THR A 69 -8.52 -8.44 -0.50
C THR A 69 -8.46 -9.66 -1.39
N LYS A 70 -9.32 -9.70 -2.41
CA LYS A 70 -9.25 -10.82 -3.34
C LYS A 70 -8.16 -10.67 -4.38
N LYS A 71 -7.56 -9.51 -4.51
CA LYS A 71 -6.58 -9.30 -5.54
C LYS A 71 -5.17 -9.14 -5.04
N THR A 72 -5.00 -8.74 -3.81
CA THR A 72 -3.67 -8.53 -3.27
C THR A 72 -3.71 -8.62 -1.74
N ASP A 73 -2.59 -8.45 -1.09
CA ASP A 73 -2.52 -8.46 0.35
C ASP A 73 -1.42 -7.50 0.81
N ALA A 74 -1.32 -7.29 2.11
CA ALA A 74 -0.38 -6.31 2.65
C ALA A 74 1.06 -6.67 2.33
N ASP A 75 1.41 -7.96 2.34
CA ASP A 75 2.79 -8.33 2.05
C ASP A 75 3.15 -8.02 0.61
N LYS A 76 2.24 -8.23 -0.32
CA LYS A 76 2.50 -7.90 -1.72
C LYS A 76 2.61 -6.41 -1.91
N LEU A 77 1.85 -5.63 -1.12
CA LEU A 77 1.93 -4.18 -1.21
C LEU A 77 3.26 -3.68 -0.66
N ARG A 78 3.74 -4.29 0.45
CA ARG A 78 5.04 -3.89 0.96
C ARG A 78 6.13 -4.21 -0.05
N LYS A 79 6.02 -5.34 -0.73
CA LYS A 79 7.00 -5.67 -1.74
C LYS A 79 6.93 -4.69 -2.91
N ALA A 80 5.74 -4.26 -3.28
CA ALA A 80 5.59 -3.30 -4.37
C ALA A 80 6.29 -1.98 -4.00
N ILE A 81 6.15 -1.54 -2.75
CA ILE A 81 6.81 -0.32 -2.31
C ILE A 81 8.33 -0.51 -2.34
N SER A 82 8.81 -1.69 -1.92
CA SER A 82 10.22 -1.96 -1.96
C SER A 82 10.77 -1.88 -3.38
N LEU A 83 9.99 -2.33 -4.36
CA LEU A 83 10.45 -2.31 -5.74
C LEU A 83 10.41 -0.92 -6.35
N ILE A 84 9.75 0.04 -5.71
CA ILE A 84 9.83 1.43 -6.12
C ILE A 84 11.12 2.05 -5.60
N GLY A 85 11.64 1.52 -4.49
CA GLY A 85 12.89 2.03 -3.93
C GLY A 85 12.78 2.54 -2.51
N TYR A 86 11.71 2.21 -1.79
CA TYR A 86 11.51 2.68 -0.43
C TYR A 86 11.32 1.50 0.52
N ASN A 87 11.69 1.68 1.78
CA ASN A 87 11.39 0.66 2.77
C ASN A 87 9.89 0.63 3.01
N ALA A 88 9.37 -0.53 3.34
CA ALA A 88 7.95 -0.70 3.65
C ALA A 88 7.87 -1.54 4.91
N ASP A 89 7.68 -0.91 6.05
CA ASP A 89 7.73 -1.53 7.37
C ASP A 89 9.08 -2.25 7.50
N ASP A 90 9.08 -3.58 7.65
CA ASP A 90 10.34 -4.29 7.79
C ASP A 90 10.87 -4.83 6.46
N VAL A 91 10.22 -4.55 5.36
CA VAL A 91 10.71 -4.96 4.05
C VAL A 91 11.65 -3.88 3.55
N LYS A 92 12.89 -4.25 3.24
CA LYS A 92 13.85 -3.24 2.85
C LYS A 92 13.72 -2.87 1.40
N ALA A 93 14.04 -1.64 1.09
CA ALA A 93 13.97 -1.14 -0.28
C ALA A 93 14.91 -1.95 -1.18
N ASN A 94 14.49 -2.16 -2.41
CA ASN A 94 15.34 -2.76 -3.41
C ASN A 94 16.43 -1.75 -3.73
N LYS A 95 17.70 -2.15 -3.60
CA LYS A 95 18.78 -1.21 -3.74
C LYS A 95 18.85 -0.62 -5.15
N LYS A 96 18.67 -1.44 -6.16
CA LYS A 96 18.75 -0.94 -7.52
C LYS A 96 17.64 0.07 -7.80
N ALA A 97 16.45 -0.20 -7.31
CA ALA A 97 15.35 0.73 -7.51
C ALA A 97 15.61 2.04 -6.75
N HIS A 98 16.15 1.93 -5.53
CA HIS A 98 16.45 3.13 -4.75
C HIS A 98 17.50 3.96 -5.47
N ASP A 99 18.51 3.33 -6.05
CA ASP A 99 19.57 4.06 -6.71
C ASP A 99 19.09 4.74 -7.98
N ASN A 100 17.94 4.30 -8.51
CA ASN A 100 17.38 4.94 -9.69
C ASN A 100 16.43 6.07 -9.35
N LEU A 101 16.18 6.33 -8.06
CA LEU A 101 15.32 7.44 -7.69
C LEU A 101 16.07 8.76 -7.86
N PRO A 102 15.36 9.87 -8.00
CA PRO A 102 16.02 11.16 -7.98
C PRO A 102 16.78 11.33 -6.67
N SER A 103 17.84 12.08 -6.68
CA SER A 103 18.68 12.21 -5.50
C SER A 103 17.91 12.73 -4.29
N CYS A 104 16.91 13.56 -4.51
CA CYS A 104 16.13 14.07 -3.38
C CYS A 104 15.29 12.98 -2.73
N CYS A 105 15.12 11.84 -3.39
CA CYS A 105 14.36 10.74 -2.85
C CYS A 105 15.26 9.60 -2.36
N GLN A 106 16.56 9.72 -2.44
CA GLN A 106 17.46 8.67 -2.01
C GLN A 106 17.88 8.94 -0.58
N HIS A 107 17.11 8.40 0.37
CA HIS A 107 17.39 8.68 1.76
C HIS A 107 17.98 7.51 2.51
N LEU A 108 18.25 6.39 1.87
CA LEU A 108 18.72 5.21 2.56
C LEU A 108 20.20 4.96 2.30
N ASP A 109 20.87 4.35 3.27
CA ASP A 109 22.27 4.08 3.14
C ASP A 109 22.43 2.57 3.11
N PHE A 110 22.91 2.04 1.99
CA PHE A 110 23.06 0.61 1.83
C PHE A 110 24.47 0.13 2.01
N LYS A 111 25.35 0.96 2.51
CA LYS A 111 26.72 0.59 2.49
C LYS A 111 27.08 -0.57 3.32
N GLU A 112 26.26 -0.92 4.22
CA GLU A 112 26.59 -1.94 5.03
C GLU A 112 26.06 -3.19 4.70
N GLU A 113 25.48 -3.38 3.61
CA GLU A 113 24.85 -4.56 3.32
C GLU A 113 25.77 -5.54 2.85
N GLU A 114 26.53 -6.09 3.46
CA GLU A 114 27.34 -7.06 2.94
C GLU A 114 27.13 -8.24 3.50
#